data_c81c825d8c3d0d7839bb3ef65621fd41
#
_entry.id   c81c825d8c3d0d7839bb3ef65621fd41
#
_cell.length_a   1.000
_cell.length_b   1.000
_cell.length_c   1.000
_cell.angle_alpha   90.00
_cell.angle_beta   90.00
_cell.angle_gamma   90.00
#
_symmetry.space_group_name_H-M   'P 1'
#
loop_
_entity.id
_entity.type
_entity.pdbx_description
1 polymer ?
#
loop_
_entity_poly.entity_id
_entity_poly.type
_entity_poly.pdbx_seq_one_letter_code
_entity_poly.pdbx_strand_id
1 'polypeptide(L)'
;MLSGHIRNFSFNRHYHDCYSVGILIGGVEKMFYRCANHIGKEGDIVCISPGEIHDGFTVTDGGSSYSIMYLDIDFVHGLIGIEGRRKSPYLFEKPFVSEPSLVHPILAGMKHLQRWRTAGLNDPGTVEFTVALSDLFSRHASGFRKDKRCRADIVKAKSIIDASFHENLDTNMLASSVGVKPLNLIKGFKKAFGIPPHQYQLMLRVENVKAGILEHHSLVNLALENGFTDQSHMTKVFKKFVGTSPTRFRALIGG
;
A
#
# COMPACT_ATOMS: atom_id res chain seq x y z
N MET A 1 10.24 6.85 5.69
CA MET A 1 10.64 5.49 6.14
C MET A 1 9.82 5.12 7.36
N LEU A 2 9.28 3.94 7.39
CA LEU A 2 8.55 3.39 8.53
C LEU A 2 9.29 2.13 9.00
N SER A 3 9.67 2.08 10.28
CA SER A 3 10.17 0.87 10.93
C SER A 3 9.20 0.50 12.03
N GLY A 4 8.83 -0.76 12.11
CA GLY A 4 7.86 -1.23 13.08
C GLY A 4 8.16 -2.64 13.56
N HIS A 5 7.69 -2.93 14.77
CA HIS A 5 7.57 -4.28 15.30
C HIS A 5 6.09 -4.56 15.53
N ILE A 6 5.59 -5.62 14.88
CA ILE A 6 4.19 -6.00 14.96
C ILE A 6 4.06 -7.19 15.91
N ARG A 7 3.31 -6.97 17.00
CA ARG A 7 2.87 -8.02 17.91
C ARG A 7 1.35 -8.05 17.93
N ASN A 8 0.76 -9.20 17.66
CA ASN A 8 -0.70 -9.40 17.77
C ASN A 8 -1.55 -8.34 17.04
N PHE A 9 -1.04 -7.79 15.94
CA PHE A 9 -1.74 -6.83 15.11
C PHE A 9 -1.73 -7.30 13.65
N SER A 10 -2.84 -7.11 12.96
CA SER A 10 -2.96 -7.34 11.53
C SER A 10 -3.44 -6.06 10.85
N PHE A 11 -2.82 -5.73 9.74
CA PHE A 11 -3.34 -4.68 8.88
C PHE A 11 -4.54 -5.20 8.09
N ASN A 12 -5.63 -4.43 8.08
CA ASN A 12 -6.71 -4.68 7.14
C ASN A 12 -6.17 -4.55 5.71
N ARG A 13 -6.82 -5.26 4.79
CA ARG A 13 -6.51 -5.13 3.36
C ARG A 13 -6.62 -3.69 2.90
N HIS A 14 -5.53 -3.18 2.34
CA HIS A 14 -5.37 -1.81 1.86
C HIS A 14 -4.42 -1.78 0.66
N TYR A 15 -4.26 -0.64 0.04
CA TYR A 15 -3.24 -0.38 -0.98
C TYR A 15 -2.55 0.95 -0.70
N HIS A 16 -1.47 1.20 -1.42
CA HIS A 16 -0.79 2.49 -1.49
C HIS A 16 -0.66 2.92 -2.94
N ASP A 17 -0.65 4.22 -3.21
CA ASP A 17 -0.43 4.79 -4.56
C ASP A 17 1.07 4.89 -4.91
N CYS A 18 1.93 4.33 -4.08
CA CYS A 18 3.38 4.28 -4.23
C CYS A 18 3.88 2.85 -4.05
N TYR A 19 5.12 2.59 -4.44
CA TYR A 19 5.79 1.34 -4.10
C TYR A 19 6.11 1.30 -2.61
N SER A 20 5.92 0.14 -1.98
CA SER A 20 6.46 -0.15 -0.66
C SER A 20 7.59 -1.16 -0.83
N VAL A 21 8.81 -0.76 -0.50
CA VAL A 21 9.99 -1.62 -0.52
C VAL A 21 10.61 -1.64 0.87
N GLY A 22 10.93 -2.83 1.36
CA GLY A 22 11.49 -2.95 2.69
C GLY A 22 12.13 -4.30 2.96
N ILE A 23 12.56 -4.51 4.19
CA ILE A 23 13.17 -5.77 4.63
C ILE A 23 12.41 -6.30 5.84
N LEU A 24 12.10 -7.58 5.83
CA LEU A 24 11.64 -8.31 7.00
C LEU A 24 12.86 -8.65 7.87
N ILE A 25 13.00 -7.92 8.99
CA ILE A 25 14.19 -7.96 9.85
C ILE A 25 14.12 -9.13 10.84
N GLY A 26 12.92 -9.60 11.15
CA GLY A 26 12.73 -10.72 12.06
C GLY A 26 11.31 -11.26 12.05
N GLY A 27 11.16 -12.53 12.39
CA GLY A 27 9.88 -13.23 12.41
C GLY A 27 9.45 -13.77 11.06
N VAL A 28 8.19 -14.21 11.00
CA VAL A 28 7.54 -14.73 9.78
C VAL A 28 6.23 -13.98 9.59
N GLU A 29 6.01 -13.50 8.39
CA GLU A 29 4.82 -12.74 8.02
C GLU A 29 4.03 -13.46 6.94
N LYS A 30 2.71 -13.48 7.08
CA LYS A 30 1.79 -13.91 6.04
C LYS A 30 1.11 -12.67 5.46
N MET A 31 1.12 -12.58 4.14
CA MET A 31 0.55 -11.46 3.40
C MET A 31 -0.39 -11.97 2.32
N PHE A 32 -1.60 -11.41 2.26
CA PHE A 32 -2.44 -11.50 1.08
C PHE A 32 -1.94 -10.48 0.06
N TYR A 33 -1.67 -10.92 -1.16
CA TYR A 33 -1.22 -10.06 -2.25
C TYR A 33 -1.65 -10.68 -3.58
N ARG A 34 -2.21 -9.88 -4.51
CA ARG A 34 -2.66 -10.33 -5.84
C ARG A 34 -3.51 -11.61 -5.80
N CYS A 35 -4.53 -11.60 -4.94
CA CYS A 35 -5.48 -12.70 -4.74
C CYS A 35 -4.88 -14.03 -4.23
N ALA A 36 -3.65 -14.04 -3.72
CA ALA A 36 -2.99 -15.19 -3.10
C ALA A 36 -2.42 -14.86 -1.72
N ASN A 37 -2.19 -15.88 -0.90
CA ASN A 37 -1.46 -15.74 0.35
C ASN A 37 0.02 -16.12 0.12
N HIS A 38 0.90 -15.30 0.67
CA HIS A 38 2.35 -15.47 0.60
C HIS A 38 2.93 -15.50 2.00
N ILE A 39 4.05 -16.18 2.18
CA ILE A 39 4.80 -16.23 3.44
C ILE A 39 6.16 -15.61 3.19
N GLY A 40 6.50 -14.62 3.99
CA GLY A 40 7.83 -14.02 4.06
C GLY A 40 8.51 -14.40 5.37
N LYS A 41 9.82 -14.48 5.34
CA LYS A 41 10.68 -14.79 6.47
C LYS A 41 11.77 -13.73 6.64
N GLU A 42 12.44 -13.76 7.76
CA GLU A 42 13.60 -12.91 8.02
C GLU A 42 14.60 -12.92 6.85
N GLY A 43 15.04 -11.75 6.43
CA GLY A 43 15.92 -11.51 5.30
C GLY A 43 15.21 -11.36 3.94
N ASP A 44 13.91 -11.62 3.85
CA ASP A 44 13.18 -11.35 2.61
C ASP A 44 12.95 -9.85 2.40
N ILE A 45 13.03 -9.43 1.15
CA ILE A 45 12.69 -8.07 0.71
C ILE A 45 11.19 -8.02 0.48
N VAL A 46 10.52 -7.08 1.15
CA VAL A 46 9.09 -6.80 0.96
C VAL A 46 8.94 -5.88 -0.25
N CYS A 47 8.11 -6.28 -1.22
CA CYS A 47 7.90 -5.57 -2.47
C CYS A 47 6.41 -5.45 -2.77
N ILE A 48 5.82 -4.28 -2.59
CA ILE A 48 4.41 -4.04 -2.86
C ILE A 48 4.29 -2.99 -3.95
N SER A 49 3.54 -3.30 -4.99
CA SER A 49 3.32 -2.41 -6.13
C SER A 49 2.18 -1.43 -5.86
N PRO A 50 2.22 -0.22 -6.46
CA PRO A 50 1.13 0.75 -6.36
C PRO A 50 -0.21 0.17 -6.78
N GLY A 51 -1.26 0.47 -6.01
CA GLY A 51 -2.63 0.03 -6.27
C GLY A 51 -2.93 -1.44 -5.95
N GLU A 52 -1.93 -2.24 -5.57
CA GLU A 52 -2.14 -3.67 -5.24
C GLU A 52 -2.64 -3.83 -3.81
N ILE A 53 -3.83 -4.43 -3.68
CA ILE A 53 -4.44 -4.70 -2.38
C ILE A 53 -3.68 -5.80 -1.65
N HIS A 54 -3.25 -5.48 -0.44
CA HIS A 54 -2.50 -6.36 0.44
C HIS A 54 -2.95 -6.22 1.89
N ASP A 55 -2.64 -7.21 2.68
CA ASP A 55 -2.68 -7.19 4.14
C ASP A 55 -1.32 -7.66 4.69
N GLY A 56 -1.21 -7.83 5.98
CA GLY A 56 -0.03 -8.43 6.60
C GLY A 56 -0.31 -8.76 8.04
N PHE A 57 0.09 -9.96 8.45
CA PHE A 57 0.05 -10.35 9.85
C PHE A 57 1.19 -11.31 10.18
N THR A 58 1.71 -11.17 11.40
CA THR A 58 2.72 -12.09 11.90
C THR A 58 2.12 -13.46 12.19
N VAL A 59 2.87 -14.53 11.89
CA VAL A 59 2.52 -15.90 12.23
C VAL A 59 3.40 -16.47 13.34
N THR A 60 4.32 -15.67 13.87
CA THR A 60 5.20 -16.03 14.98
C THR A 60 4.74 -15.39 16.29
N ASP A 61 4.79 -16.12 17.40
CA ASP A 61 4.39 -15.63 18.73
C ASP A 61 5.22 -14.41 19.18
N GLY A 62 6.47 -14.31 18.74
CA GLY A 62 7.37 -13.18 18.98
C GLY A 62 7.03 -11.92 18.19
N GLY A 63 6.12 -12.01 17.23
CA GLY A 63 5.85 -10.92 16.30
C GLY A 63 6.77 -10.93 15.07
N SER A 64 6.63 -9.92 14.21
CA SER A 64 7.53 -9.65 13.10
C SER A 64 8.07 -8.22 13.18
N SER A 65 9.28 -8.02 12.68
CA SER A 65 9.93 -6.71 12.61
C SER A 65 10.30 -6.40 11.17
N TYR A 66 10.02 -5.19 10.74
CA TYR A 66 10.30 -4.76 9.37
C TYR A 66 10.78 -3.30 9.32
N SER A 67 11.47 -2.98 8.24
CA SER A 67 11.77 -1.61 7.84
C SER A 67 11.27 -1.41 6.42
N ILE A 68 10.37 -0.44 6.20
CA ILE A 68 9.73 -0.19 4.90
C ILE A 68 9.89 1.27 4.53
N MET A 69 10.16 1.53 3.25
CA MET A 69 10.13 2.84 2.61
C MET A 69 9.04 2.88 1.55
N TYR A 70 8.51 4.05 1.33
CA TYR A 70 7.54 4.34 0.28
C TYR A 70 8.25 5.13 -0.82
N LEU A 71 8.15 4.64 -2.06
CA LEU A 71 8.82 5.21 -3.22
C LEU A 71 7.77 5.66 -4.23
N ASP A 72 7.90 6.89 -4.67
CA ASP A 72 7.06 7.46 -5.71
C ASP A 72 7.25 6.73 -7.05
N ILE A 73 6.19 6.67 -7.87
CA ILE A 73 6.21 5.97 -9.16
C ILE A 73 7.20 6.64 -10.12
N ASP A 74 7.22 7.98 -10.17
CA ASP A 74 8.08 8.72 -11.09
C ASP A 74 9.55 8.58 -10.68
N PHE A 75 9.84 8.56 -9.36
CA PHE A 75 11.17 8.25 -8.86
C PHE A 75 11.66 6.88 -9.32
N VAL A 76 10.83 5.84 -9.16
CA VAL A 76 11.19 4.48 -9.59
C VAL A 76 11.36 4.40 -11.10
N HIS A 77 10.49 5.05 -11.88
CA HIS A 77 10.62 5.09 -13.35
C HIS A 77 11.93 5.74 -13.78
N GLY A 78 12.31 6.87 -13.17
CA GLY A 78 13.60 7.50 -13.41
C GLY A 78 14.78 6.59 -13.06
N LEU A 79 14.67 5.85 -11.94
CA LEU A 79 15.70 4.92 -11.47
C LEU A 79 15.97 3.77 -12.45
N ILE A 80 14.94 3.19 -13.05
CA ILE A 80 15.05 2.05 -13.98
C ILE A 80 15.14 2.46 -15.45
N GLY A 81 15.38 3.75 -15.72
CA GLY A 81 15.63 4.26 -17.07
C GLY A 81 14.40 4.27 -17.98
N ILE A 82 13.19 4.36 -17.42
CA ILE A 82 11.98 4.48 -18.22
C ILE A 82 11.72 5.95 -18.51
N GLU A 83 12.21 6.40 -19.65
CA GLU A 83 11.86 7.71 -20.20
C GLU A 83 10.52 7.65 -20.93
N GLY A 84 9.62 8.58 -20.59
CA GLY A 84 8.37 8.80 -21.29
C GLY A 84 7.11 8.53 -20.46
N ARG A 85 5.97 9.06 -20.94
CA ARG A 85 4.65 9.14 -20.27
C ARG A 85 3.95 7.80 -19.95
N ARG A 86 4.65 6.76 -19.60
CA ARG A 86 4.03 5.54 -19.10
C ARG A 86 3.65 5.74 -17.63
N LYS A 87 2.43 6.16 -17.39
CA LYS A 87 1.82 6.32 -16.04
C LYS A 87 1.52 4.99 -15.33
N SER A 88 1.86 3.85 -15.91
CA SER A 88 1.53 2.54 -15.34
C SER A 88 2.71 1.99 -14.55
N PRO A 89 2.53 1.61 -13.28
CA PRO A 89 3.60 1.06 -12.45
C PRO A 89 4.08 -0.31 -12.96
N TYR A 90 5.32 -0.65 -12.69
CA TYR A 90 5.83 -2.02 -12.77
C TYR A 90 5.29 -2.84 -11.61
N LEU A 91 4.97 -4.09 -11.85
CA LEU A 91 4.32 -4.93 -10.86
C LEU A 91 5.25 -6.05 -10.40
N PHE A 92 5.40 -6.17 -9.10
CA PHE A 92 5.95 -7.35 -8.48
C PHE A 92 4.91 -8.49 -8.52
N GLU A 93 5.32 -9.69 -8.92
CA GLU A 93 4.41 -10.85 -8.92
C GLU A 93 4.20 -11.41 -7.51
N LYS A 94 5.20 -11.30 -6.64
CA LYS A 94 5.17 -11.75 -5.25
C LYS A 94 5.59 -10.61 -4.34
N PRO A 95 5.02 -10.52 -3.12
CA PRO A 95 5.33 -9.46 -2.17
C PRO A 95 6.62 -9.72 -1.38
N PHE A 96 7.20 -10.92 -1.46
CA PHE A 96 8.45 -11.29 -0.81
C PHE A 96 9.45 -11.81 -1.83
N VAL A 97 10.63 -11.23 -1.83
CA VAL A 97 11.75 -11.56 -2.72
C VAL A 97 12.94 -11.97 -1.86
N SER A 98 13.47 -13.18 -2.10
CA SER A 98 14.62 -13.71 -1.38
C SER A 98 15.89 -13.47 -2.19
N GLU A 99 16.54 -12.33 -1.97
CA GLU A 99 17.78 -11.88 -2.63
C GLU A 99 18.76 -11.32 -1.59
N PRO A 100 19.54 -12.21 -0.92
CA PRO A 100 20.41 -11.81 0.19
C PRO A 100 21.42 -10.71 -0.17
N SER A 101 21.90 -10.69 -1.41
CA SER A 101 22.86 -9.69 -1.91
C SER A 101 22.33 -8.26 -1.91
N LEU A 102 20.99 -8.09 -2.02
CA LEU A 102 20.33 -6.78 -2.06
C LEU A 102 19.90 -6.29 -0.68
N VAL A 103 19.86 -7.16 0.32
CA VAL A 103 19.35 -6.82 1.68
C VAL A 103 20.21 -5.74 2.33
N HIS A 104 21.53 -5.94 2.36
CA HIS A 104 22.43 -5.00 3.03
C HIS A 104 22.41 -3.60 2.38
N PRO A 105 22.62 -3.45 1.06
CA PRO A 105 22.61 -2.14 0.43
C PRO A 105 21.25 -1.42 0.53
N ILE A 106 20.14 -2.16 0.48
CA ILE A 106 18.80 -1.57 0.68
C ILE A 106 18.65 -1.06 2.12
N LEU A 107 19.00 -1.88 3.14
CA LEU A 107 18.93 -1.45 4.55
C LEU A 107 19.86 -0.28 4.86
N ALA A 108 21.08 -0.30 4.34
CA ALA A 108 22.04 0.78 4.50
C ALA A 108 21.49 2.08 3.90
N GLY A 109 21.00 2.02 2.66
CA GLY A 109 20.39 3.17 2.00
C GLY A 109 19.17 3.71 2.74
N MET A 110 18.29 2.85 3.25
CA MET A 110 17.14 3.27 4.07
C MET A 110 17.56 4.05 5.32
N LYS A 111 18.65 3.66 5.98
CA LYS A 111 19.20 4.40 7.14
C LYS A 111 19.78 5.75 6.72
N HIS A 112 20.38 5.82 5.54
CA HIS A 112 20.93 7.06 4.99
C HIS A 112 19.85 8.03 4.47
N LEU A 113 18.68 7.54 4.03
CA LEU A 113 17.57 8.39 3.56
C LEU A 113 17.17 9.49 4.55
N GLN A 114 17.31 9.26 5.85
CA GLN A 114 17.08 10.29 6.87
C GLN A 114 18.13 11.43 6.80
N ARG A 115 19.30 11.16 6.26
CA ARG A 115 20.42 12.12 6.11
C ARG A 115 20.47 12.75 4.71
N TRP A 116 19.76 12.20 3.73
CA TRP A 116 19.81 12.66 2.32
C TRP A 116 19.34 14.10 2.10
N ARG A 117 18.57 14.66 3.00
CA ARG A 117 18.22 16.09 2.94
C ARG A 117 19.46 17.00 2.96
N THR A 118 20.64 16.46 3.26
CA THR A 118 21.92 17.19 3.38
C THR A 118 23.09 16.59 2.59
N ALA A 119 23.03 15.31 2.18
CA ALA A 119 24.08 14.65 1.40
C ALA A 119 23.66 14.57 -0.08
N GLY A 120 24.46 15.06 -1.00
CA GLY A 120 24.15 15.05 -2.44
C GLY A 120 24.04 13.63 -3.03
N LEU A 121 23.48 13.53 -4.25
CA LEU A 121 23.29 12.28 -5.01
C LEU A 121 24.58 11.49 -5.32
N ASN A 122 25.74 12.07 -5.11
CA ASN A 122 27.06 11.47 -5.41
C ASN A 122 27.69 10.75 -4.20
N ASP A 123 26.98 10.64 -3.07
CA ASP A 123 27.44 9.87 -1.92
C ASP A 123 27.51 8.37 -2.28
N PRO A 124 28.62 7.64 -2.01
CA PRO A 124 28.77 6.23 -2.37
C PRO A 124 27.65 5.33 -1.88
N GLY A 125 27.13 5.57 -0.67
CA GLY A 125 25.99 4.81 -0.11
C GLY A 125 24.68 5.05 -0.88
N THR A 126 24.50 6.24 -1.46
CA THR A 126 23.40 6.58 -2.34
C THR A 126 23.48 5.81 -3.66
N VAL A 127 24.66 5.75 -4.25
CA VAL A 127 24.92 5.01 -5.51
C VAL A 127 24.64 3.52 -5.30
N GLU A 128 25.21 2.92 -4.26
CA GLU A 128 25.00 1.50 -3.95
C GLU A 128 23.52 1.17 -3.74
N PHE A 129 22.79 1.99 -3.01
CA PHE A 129 21.36 1.85 -2.79
C PHE A 129 20.55 1.96 -4.10
N THR A 130 20.83 2.97 -4.94
CA THR A 130 20.11 3.15 -6.21
C THR A 130 20.38 2.00 -7.17
N VAL A 131 21.61 1.49 -7.23
CA VAL A 131 21.96 0.30 -8.01
C VAL A 131 21.20 -0.93 -7.49
N ALA A 132 21.16 -1.14 -6.18
CA ALA A 132 20.43 -2.28 -5.58
C ALA A 132 18.93 -2.20 -5.84
N LEU A 133 18.32 -1.01 -5.77
CA LEU A 133 16.91 -0.84 -6.13
C LEU A 133 16.68 -1.10 -7.62
N SER A 134 17.51 -0.54 -8.50
CA SER A 134 17.40 -0.77 -9.95
C SER A 134 17.48 -2.26 -10.28
N ASP A 135 18.39 -2.98 -9.64
CA ASP A 135 18.56 -4.42 -9.78
C ASP A 135 17.33 -5.20 -9.29
N LEU A 136 16.81 -4.83 -8.12
CA LEU A 136 15.56 -5.41 -7.57
C LEU A 136 14.39 -5.25 -8.56
N PHE A 137 14.17 -4.05 -9.07
CA PHE A 137 13.07 -3.80 -10.00
C PHE A 137 13.27 -4.48 -11.35
N SER A 138 14.46 -4.47 -11.90
CA SER A 138 14.74 -5.09 -13.21
C SER A 138 14.61 -6.61 -13.20
N ARG A 139 14.94 -7.26 -12.08
CA ARG A 139 14.84 -8.73 -11.96
C ARG A 139 13.45 -9.21 -11.55
N HIS A 140 12.75 -8.48 -10.69
CA HIS A 140 11.56 -9.00 -9.99
C HIS A 140 10.28 -8.24 -10.32
N ALA A 141 10.35 -7.07 -10.96
CA ALA A 141 9.17 -6.35 -11.42
C ALA A 141 8.99 -6.54 -12.92
N SER A 142 7.77 -6.82 -13.33
CA SER A 142 7.41 -6.98 -14.75
C SER A 142 6.52 -5.81 -15.21
N GLY A 143 6.53 -5.51 -16.52
CA GLY A 143 5.64 -4.51 -17.09
C GLY A 143 4.16 -4.88 -16.89
N PHE A 144 3.31 -3.87 -16.91
CA PHE A 144 1.88 -3.94 -16.63
C PHE A 144 1.19 -5.13 -17.33
N ARG A 145 0.68 -6.08 -16.56
CA ARG A 145 -0.35 -7.01 -17.04
C ARG A 145 -1.71 -6.36 -16.88
N LYS A 146 -2.31 -5.96 -17.98
CA LYS A 146 -3.74 -5.62 -18.01
C LYS A 146 -4.50 -6.86 -17.53
N ASP A 147 -5.05 -6.80 -16.32
CA ASP A 147 -5.79 -7.94 -15.76
C ASP A 147 -7.07 -8.14 -16.57
N LYS A 148 -7.01 -9.04 -17.58
CA LYS A 148 -8.10 -9.36 -18.52
C LYS A 148 -9.29 -10.07 -17.84
N ARG A 149 -9.25 -10.26 -16.52
CA ARG A 149 -10.21 -11.13 -15.81
C ARG A 149 -11.30 -10.39 -15.04
N CYS A 150 -11.26 -9.08 -15.00
CA CYS A 150 -12.29 -8.35 -14.28
C CYS A 150 -13.54 -8.16 -15.15
N ARG A 151 -14.69 -8.60 -14.64
CA ARG A 151 -15.98 -8.43 -15.32
C ARG A 151 -16.28 -6.93 -15.44
N ALA A 152 -16.89 -6.51 -16.56
CA ALA A 152 -17.19 -5.10 -16.85
C ALA A 152 -18.08 -4.45 -15.78
N ASP A 153 -19.04 -5.19 -15.22
CA ASP A 153 -19.91 -4.73 -14.15
C ASP A 153 -19.13 -4.45 -12.85
N ILE A 154 -18.12 -5.27 -12.54
CA ILE A 154 -17.26 -5.08 -11.36
C ILE A 154 -16.31 -3.87 -11.54
N VAL A 155 -15.77 -3.68 -12.75
CA VAL A 155 -14.97 -2.48 -13.08
C VAL A 155 -15.83 -1.23 -12.97
N LYS A 156 -17.06 -1.26 -13.50
CA LYS A 156 -18.00 -0.14 -13.40
C LYS A 156 -18.37 0.15 -11.95
N ALA A 157 -18.61 -0.88 -11.13
CA ALA A 157 -18.89 -0.69 -9.70
C ALA A 157 -17.70 -0.03 -8.98
N LYS A 158 -16.46 -0.45 -9.28
CA LYS A 158 -15.26 0.20 -8.75
C LYS A 158 -15.21 1.67 -9.15
N SER A 159 -15.41 2.00 -10.41
CA SER A 159 -15.40 3.40 -10.89
C SER A 159 -16.44 4.27 -10.20
N ILE A 160 -17.64 3.72 -9.89
CA ILE A 160 -18.67 4.44 -9.13
C ILE A 160 -18.16 4.72 -7.69
N ILE A 161 -17.57 3.73 -7.04
CA ILE A 161 -17.02 3.92 -5.69
C ILE A 161 -15.89 4.95 -5.72
N ASP A 162 -14.97 4.87 -6.70
CA ASP A 162 -13.86 5.81 -6.85
C ASP A 162 -14.35 7.27 -6.99
N ALA A 163 -15.44 7.47 -7.72
CA ALA A 163 -16.02 8.81 -7.94
C ALA A 163 -16.81 9.35 -6.74
N SER A 164 -17.42 8.47 -5.94
CA SER A 164 -18.36 8.84 -4.87
C SER A 164 -18.03 8.18 -3.52
N PHE A 165 -16.76 7.92 -3.23
CA PHE A 165 -16.36 7.23 -1.99
C PHE A 165 -16.77 7.98 -0.71
N HIS A 166 -16.89 9.29 -0.77
CA HIS A 166 -17.32 10.15 0.34
C HIS A 166 -18.82 10.06 0.64
N GLU A 167 -19.62 9.60 -0.33
CA GLU A 167 -21.07 9.44 -0.17
C GLU A 167 -21.42 8.15 0.57
N ASN A 168 -22.65 8.06 1.07
CA ASN A 168 -23.17 6.83 1.68
C ASN A 168 -23.67 5.87 0.59
N LEU A 169 -22.74 5.08 0.03
CA LEU A 169 -23.05 4.11 -1.02
C LEU A 169 -23.62 2.81 -0.41
N ASP A 170 -24.92 2.59 -0.60
CA ASP A 170 -25.57 1.32 -0.26
C ASP A 170 -25.22 0.24 -1.30
N THR A 171 -24.93 -0.97 -0.82
CA THR A 171 -24.58 -2.10 -1.69
C THR A 171 -25.69 -2.50 -2.67
N ASN A 172 -26.97 -2.33 -2.28
CA ASN A 172 -28.10 -2.66 -3.17
C ASN A 172 -28.20 -1.63 -4.30
N MET A 173 -28.03 -0.34 -3.97
CA MET A 173 -28.01 0.74 -4.97
C MET A 173 -26.84 0.54 -5.95
N LEU A 174 -25.64 0.25 -5.45
CA LEU A 174 -24.47 -0.02 -6.27
C LEU A 174 -24.67 -1.24 -7.18
N ALA A 175 -25.26 -2.32 -6.65
CA ALA A 175 -25.55 -3.52 -7.44
C ALA A 175 -26.58 -3.25 -8.54
N SER A 176 -27.62 -2.49 -8.24
CA SER A 176 -28.65 -2.08 -9.21
C SER A 176 -28.06 -1.22 -10.32
N SER A 177 -27.17 -0.28 -10.01
CA SER A 177 -26.54 0.61 -10.99
C SER A 177 -25.64 -0.11 -12.02
N VAL A 178 -25.19 -1.33 -11.67
CA VAL A 178 -24.39 -2.19 -12.57
C VAL A 178 -25.15 -3.43 -13.07
N GLY A 179 -26.45 -3.55 -12.75
CA GLY A 179 -27.33 -4.60 -13.28
C GLY A 179 -27.08 -5.99 -12.68
N VAL A 180 -26.63 -6.09 -11.44
CA VAL A 180 -26.38 -7.40 -10.79
C VAL A 180 -27.07 -7.51 -9.42
N LYS A 181 -27.21 -8.74 -8.92
CA LYS A 181 -27.69 -8.96 -7.54
C LYS A 181 -26.60 -8.57 -6.54
N PRO A 182 -26.95 -8.01 -5.36
CA PRO A 182 -25.98 -7.56 -4.34
C PRO A 182 -24.94 -8.64 -3.95
N LEU A 183 -25.38 -9.88 -3.77
CA LEU A 183 -24.50 -10.98 -3.44
C LEU A 183 -23.47 -11.28 -4.55
N ASN A 184 -23.90 -11.15 -5.82
CA ASN A 184 -23.02 -11.36 -6.97
C ASN A 184 -22.01 -10.22 -7.11
N LEU A 185 -22.41 -8.99 -6.80
CA LEU A 185 -21.51 -7.84 -6.71
C LEU A 185 -20.44 -8.09 -5.63
N ILE A 186 -20.83 -8.43 -4.40
CA ILE A 186 -19.91 -8.67 -3.29
C ILE A 186 -18.92 -9.77 -3.65
N LYS A 187 -19.39 -10.92 -4.15
CA LYS A 187 -18.54 -12.05 -4.55
C LYS A 187 -17.60 -11.69 -5.70
N GLY A 188 -18.13 -11.01 -6.73
CA GLY A 188 -17.36 -10.59 -7.89
C GLY A 188 -16.28 -9.57 -7.53
N PHE A 189 -16.64 -8.57 -6.73
CA PHE A 189 -15.73 -7.53 -6.26
C PHE A 189 -14.61 -8.12 -5.36
N LYS A 190 -14.98 -9.00 -4.41
CA LYS A 190 -14.01 -9.71 -3.58
C LYS A 190 -13.08 -10.63 -4.40
N LYS A 191 -13.60 -11.27 -5.46
CA LYS A 191 -12.79 -12.09 -6.37
C LYS A 191 -11.81 -11.23 -7.17
N ALA A 192 -12.25 -10.05 -7.63
CA ALA A 192 -11.44 -9.16 -8.47
C ALA A 192 -10.40 -8.36 -7.67
N PHE A 193 -10.82 -7.83 -6.51
CA PHE A 193 -10.02 -6.88 -5.72
C PHE A 193 -9.65 -7.39 -4.31
N GLY A 194 -10.00 -8.62 -3.95
CA GLY A 194 -9.65 -9.21 -2.67
C GLY A 194 -10.52 -8.75 -1.49
N ILE A 195 -11.27 -7.67 -1.60
CA ILE A 195 -12.11 -7.07 -0.55
C ILE A 195 -13.53 -6.78 -1.09
N PRO A 196 -14.57 -6.73 -0.22
CA PRO A 196 -15.91 -6.34 -0.65
C PRO A 196 -16.02 -4.83 -0.91
N PRO A 197 -17.06 -4.37 -1.66
CA PRO A 197 -17.22 -2.96 -2.06
C PRO A 197 -17.16 -1.97 -0.90
N HIS A 198 -17.87 -2.23 0.19
CA HIS A 198 -17.87 -1.33 1.36
C HIS A 198 -16.49 -1.20 2.01
N GLN A 199 -15.73 -2.29 2.10
CA GLN A 199 -14.36 -2.24 2.66
C GLN A 199 -13.41 -1.46 1.74
N TYR A 200 -13.61 -1.59 0.42
CA TYR A 200 -12.89 -0.80 -0.58
C TYR A 200 -13.20 0.70 -0.43
N GLN A 201 -14.46 1.06 -0.24
CA GLN A 201 -14.88 2.45 0.02
C GLN A 201 -14.22 3.02 1.29
N LEU A 202 -14.25 2.27 2.41
CA LEU A 202 -13.59 2.70 3.65
C LEU A 202 -12.08 2.89 3.48
N MET A 203 -11.45 2.06 2.69
CA MET A 203 -10.03 2.18 2.36
C MET A 203 -9.74 3.49 1.62
N LEU A 204 -10.52 3.83 0.58
CA LEU A 204 -10.39 5.10 -0.14
C LEU A 204 -10.54 6.31 0.79
N ARG A 205 -11.54 6.27 1.69
CA ARG A 205 -11.73 7.32 2.70
C ARG A 205 -10.50 7.50 3.57
N VAL A 206 -9.88 6.41 4.00
CA VAL A 206 -8.67 6.44 4.84
C VAL A 206 -7.47 6.99 4.06
N GLU A 207 -7.30 6.62 2.80
CA GLU A 207 -6.20 7.16 1.96
C GLU A 207 -6.35 8.68 1.76
N ASN A 208 -7.57 9.17 1.52
CA ASN A 208 -7.82 10.62 1.43
C ASN A 208 -7.58 11.34 2.77
N VAL A 209 -7.97 10.73 3.89
CA VAL A 209 -7.64 11.28 5.22
C VAL A 209 -6.13 11.36 5.42
N LYS A 210 -5.35 10.36 4.99
CA LYS A 210 -3.87 10.40 5.05
C LYS A 210 -3.32 11.58 4.24
N ALA A 211 -3.80 11.78 3.01
CA ALA A 211 -3.40 12.91 2.17
C ALA A 211 -3.71 14.26 2.85
N GLY A 212 -4.93 14.45 3.35
CA GLY A 212 -5.30 15.70 4.05
C GLY A 212 -4.56 15.93 5.36
N ILE A 213 -4.08 14.85 6.04
CA ILE A 213 -3.19 15.01 7.22
C ILE A 213 -1.84 15.58 6.80
N LEU A 214 -1.28 15.15 5.66
CA LEU A 214 -0.03 15.68 5.10
C LEU A 214 -0.16 17.16 4.73
N GLU A 215 -1.35 17.59 4.29
CA GLU A 215 -1.70 18.98 3.99
C GLU A 215 -2.11 19.79 5.22
N HIS A 216 -1.94 19.24 6.43
CA HIS A 216 -2.26 19.86 7.72
C HIS A 216 -3.74 20.21 7.95
N HIS A 217 -4.67 19.58 7.24
CA HIS A 217 -6.11 19.79 7.44
C HIS A 217 -6.59 19.33 8.83
N SER A 218 -7.69 19.94 9.31
CA SER A 218 -8.35 19.58 10.57
C SER A 218 -8.89 18.15 10.53
N LEU A 219 -8.65 17.35 11.58
CA LEU A 219 -9.16 15.98 11.66
C LEU A 219 -10.69 15.91 11.69
N VAL A 220 -11.35 16.94 12.21
CA VAL A 220 -12.83 17.05 12.22
C VAL A 220 -13.33 17.23 10.78
N ASN A 221 -12.74 18.18 10.05
CA ASN A 221 -13.11 18.43 8.65
C ASN A 221 -12.84 17.21 7.78
N LEU A 222 -11.65 16.60 7.92
CA LEU A 222 -11.31 15.37 7.19
C LEU A 222 -12.29 14.22 7.43
N ALA A 223 -12.83 14.10 8.66
CA ALA A 223 -13.84 13.10 8.93
C ALA A 223 -15.12 13.35 8.11
N LEU A 224 -15.63 14.58 8.13
CA LEU A 224 -16.88 14.93 7.45
C LEU A 224 -16.73 14.91 5.92
N GLU A 225 -15.67 15.51 5.40
CA GLU A 225 -15.38 15.58 3.96
C GLU A 225 -15.17 14.21 3.32
N ASN A 226 -14.68 13.24 4.09
CA ASN A 226 -14.47 11.87 3.63
C ASN A 226 -15.64 10.93 4.00
N GLY A 227 -16.80 11.45 4.39
CA GLY A 227 -18.03 10.68 4.58
C GLY A 227 -18.06 9.81 5.84
N PHE A 228 -17.24 10.12 6.86
CA PHE A 228 -17.38 9.52 8.19
C PHE A 228 -18.46 10.27 8.98
N THR A 229 -19.17 9.57 9.85
CA THR A 229 -20.17 10.17 10.73
C THR A 229 -19.58 11.22 11.66
N ASP A 230 -18.38 10.95 12.16
CA ASP A 230 -17.65 11.81 13.10
C ASP A 230 -16.15 11.42 13.14
N GLN A 231 -15.35 12.22 13.85
CA GLN A 231 -13.94 11.97 14.04
C GLN A 231 -13.63 10.66 14.79
N SER A 232 -14.53 10.22 15.69
CA SER A 232 -14.34 8.98 16.45
C SER A 232 -14.49 7.76 15.55
N HIS A 233 -15.50 7.76 14.67
CA HIS A 233 -15.68 6.74 13.64
C HIS A 233 -14.47 6.71 12.70
N MET A 234 -14.06 7.86 12.16
CA MET A 234 -12.84 7.97 11.34
C MET A 234 -11.63 7.39 12.07
N THR A 235 -11.41 7.75 13.33
CA THR A 235 -10.25 7.28 14.11
C THR A 235 -10.24 5.75 14.27
N LYS A 236 -11.41 5.14 14.53
CA LYS A 236 -11.53 3.67 14.64
C LYS A 236 -11.21 2.97 13.33
N VAL A 237 -11.74 3.49 12.22
CA VAL A 237 -11.49 2.93 10.89
C VAL A 237 -10.03 3.15 10.49
N PHE A 238 -9.50 4.35 10.64
CA PHE A 238 -8.11 4.68 10.34
C PHE A 238 -7.12 3.75 11.06
N LYS A 239 -7.33 3.51 12.36
CA LYS A 239 -6.48 2.57 13.11
C LYS A 239 -6.47 1.15 12.53
N LYS A 240 -7.59 0.66 12.00
CA LYS A 240 -7.69 -0.67 11.39
C LYS A 240 -6.89 -0.80 10.10
N PHE A 241 -6.75 0.29 9.33
CA PHE A 241 -6.02 0.29 8.07
C PHE A 241 -4.55 0.70 8.23
N VAL A 242 -4.27 1.68 9.11
CA VAL A 242 -2.94 2.31 9.24
C VAL A 242 -2.15 1.79 10.45
N GLY A 243 -2.80 1.12 11.39
CA GLY A 243 -2.17 0.60 12.60
C GLY A 243 -1.96 1.63 13.71
N THR A 244 -2.20 2.92 13.44
CA THR A 244 -2.04 4.00 14.42
C THR A 244 -3.19 5.02 14.33
N SER A 245 -3.32 5.92 15.31
CA SER A 245 -4.34 6.98 15.23
C SER A 245 -3.94 8.08 14.25
N PRO A 246 -4.92 8.83 13.67
CA PRO A 246 -4.63 9.98 12.82
C PRO A 246 -3.71 11.02 13.48
N THR A 247 -3.90 11.29 14.77
CA THR A 247 -3.06 12.22 15.54
C THR A 247 -1.62 11.72 15.64
N ARG A 248 -1.42 10.43 15.96
CA ARG A 248 -0.08 9.84 16.04
C ARG A 248 0.56 9.75 14.66
N PHE A 249 -0.20 9.43 13.63
CA PHE A 249 0.27 9.43 12.25
C PHE A 249 0.79 10.83 11.85
N ARG A 250 0.03 11.90 12.16
CA ARG A 250 0.46 13.29 11.94
C ARG A 250 1.79 13.61 12.65
N ALA A 251 1.93 13.20 13.90
CA ALA A 251 3.16 13.44 14.66
C ALA A 251 4.38 12.70 14.07
N LEU A 252 4.19 11.53 13.48
CA LEU A 252 5.28 10.74 12.86
C LEU A 252 5.78 11.30 11.53
N ILE A 253 4.94 12.05 10.81
CA ILE A 253 5.28 12.59 9.48
C ILE A 253 5.66 14.08 9.51
N GLY A 254 5.27 14.82 10.58
CA GLY A 254 5.53 16.24 10.76
C GLY A 254 6.78 16.59 11.58
N GLY A 255 7.60 15.54 11.93
CA GLY A 255 8.84 15.70 12.69
C GLY A 255 10.09 15.75 11.81
#